data_e7e195ac99e490ae9720429ab6696218
#
_entry.id   e7e195ac99e490ae9720429ab6696218
#
_cell.length_a   1.000
_cell.length_b   1.000
_cell.length_c   1.000
_cell.angle_alpha   90.00
_cell.angle_beta   90.00
_cell.angle_gamma   90.00
#
_symmetry.space_group_name_H-M   'P 1'
#
loop_
_entity.id
_entity.type
_entity.pdbx_description
1 polymer ?
#
loop_
_entity_poly.entity_id
_entity_poly.type
_entity_poly.pdbx_seq_one_letter_code
_entity_poly.pdbx_strand_id
1 'polypeptide(L)'
;MYDDTITFDRLEPNEQAVILAIRRWRDYPETVSCGVLPRVAREHIAALVAFLWRSDPFAVKVGTIFERELRLFEVQLLYAISEQLAGKTMTTCEIIAWWFPASEQSQARAALQSIGEALNSAGVSIVSADWVRDYFQSMTLRRVHKNAVRHQHKQLNEYAEPVSAMIH
;
A
#
# COMPACT_ATOMS: atom_id res chain seq x y z
N MET A 1 -8.76 -18.87 16.08
CA MET A 1 -8.85 -18.12 14.79
C MET A 1 -8.73 -16.66 15.17
N TYR A 2 -7.50 -16.14 15.18
CA TYR A 2 -7.29 -14.72 15.48
C TYR A 2 -7.85 -13.93 14.31
N ASP A 3 -8.75 -13.02 14.62
CA ASP A 3 -9.29 -12.07 13.68
C ASP A 3 -8.17 -11.05 13.38
N ASP A 4 -7.40 -11.32 12.32
CA ASP A 4 -6.24 -10.51 11.90
C ASP A 4 -6.67 -9.17 11.27
N THR A 5 -7.92 -8.74 11.53
CA THR A 5 -8.43 -7.49 10.99
C THR A 5 -7.80 -6.31 11.72
N ILE A 6 -7.05 -5.51 11.00
CA ILE A 6 -6.49 -4.29 11.53
C ILE A 6 -7.56 -3.21 11.55
N THR A 7 -7.74 -2.57 12.70
CA THR A 7 -8.72 -1.50 12.86
C THR A 7 -8.05 -0.15 13.06
N PHE A 8 -8.72 0.89 12.59
CA PHE A 8 -8.29 2.28 12.71
C PHE A 8 -7.98 2.70 14.16
N ASP A 9 -8.76 2.20 15.12
CA ASP A 9 -8.62 2.53 16.55
C ASP A 9 -7.31 1.99 17.17
N ARG A 10 -6.63 1.06 16.51
CA ARG A 10 -5.33 0.53 16.96
C ARG A 10 -4.13 1.34 16.48
N LEU A 11 -4.36 2.29 15.61
CA LEU A 11 -3.32 3.16 15.08
C LEU A 11 -2.98 4.29 16.04
N GLU A 12 -1.71 4.69 16.03
CA GLU A 12 -1.28 5.91 16.69
C GLU A 12 -1.88 7.17 16.02
N PRO A 13 -2.03 8.30 16.72
CA PRO A 13 -2.68 9.49 16.16
C PRO A 13 -2.10 9.97 14.82
N ASN A 14 -0.78 9.91 14.63
CA ASN A 14 -0.13 10.29 13.38
C ASN A 14 -0.47 9.31 12.25
N GLU A 15 -0.54 8.02 12.55
CA GLU A 15 -0.94 6.97 11.62
C GLU A 15 -2.40 7.11 11.21
N GLN A 16 -3.28 7.38 12.18
CA GLN A 16 -4.69 7.70 11.94
C GLN A 16 -4.84 8.90 11.01
N ALA A 17 -4.05 9.94 11.21
CA ALA A 17 -4.07 11.13 10.38
C ALA A 17 -3.63 10.82 8.93
N VAL A 18 -2.64 9.96 8.73
CA VAL A 18 -2.22 9.48 7.39
C VAL A 18 -3.35 8.68 6.73
N ILE A 19 -3.97 7.74 7.44
CA ILE A 19 -5.10 6.96 6.89
C ILE A 19 -6.27 7.87 6.51
N LEU A 20 -6.59 8.87 7.33
CA LEU A 20 -7.62 9.85 6.99
C LEU A 20 -7.25 10.67 5.74
N ALA A 21 -5.99 11.06 5.59
CA ALA A 21 -5.53 11.74 4.39
C ALA A 21 -5.65 10.85 3.14
N ILE A 22 -5.33 9.54 3.26
CA ILE A 22 -5.52 8.57 2.19
C ILE A 22 -7.01 8.43 1.85
N ARG A 23 -7.89 8.26 2.84
CA ARG A 23 -9.34 8.08 2.63
C ARG A 23 -10.01 9.28 1.97
N ARG A 24 -9.44 10.45 2.18
CA ARG A 24 -9.95 11.74 1.67
C ARG A 24 -9.21 12.25 0.44
N TRP A 25 -8.42 11.43 -0.22
CA TRP A 25 -7.64 11.86 -1.38
C TRP A 25 -8.47 12.41 -2.55
N ARG A 26 -9.75 12.02 -2.63
CA ARG A 26 -10.72 12.52 -3.62
C ARG A 26 -11.40 13.81 -3.18
N ASP A 27 -11.47 14.03 -1.87
CA ASP A 27 -12.06 15.22 -1.31
C ASP A 27 -11.00 16.31 -1.30
N TYR A 28 -11.37 17.55 -1.58
CA TYR A 28 -10.43 18.65 -1.62
C TYR A 28 -9.64 18.72 -0.30
N PRO A 29 -8.30 18.68 -0.35
CA PRO A 29 -7.46 18.67 0.84
C PRO A 29 -7.62 19.91 1.72
N GLU A 30 -8.25 20.96 1.20
CA GLU A 30 -8.47 22.24 1.90
C GLU A 30 -9.52 22.17 3.00
N THR A 31 -10.50 21.26 2.90
CA THR A 31 -11.67 21.23 3.79
C THR A 31 -11.49 20.39 5.04
N VAL A 32 -10.36 19.71 5.21
CA VAL A 32 -10.17 18.75 6.26
C VAL A 32 -8.97 19.10 7.13
N SER A 33 -9.27 19.63 8.28
CA SER A 33 -8.34 19.64 9.41
C SER A 33 -8.13 18.20 9.91
N CYS A 34 -7.17 17.49 9.33
CA CYS A 34 -6.61 16.29 9.95
C CYS A 34 -5.56 16.71 10.98
N GLY A 35 -5.92 17.57 11.89
CA GLY A 35 -5.24 18.17 13.05
C GLY A 35 -3.70 18.12 13.16
N VAL A 36 -3.09 17.02 12.76
CA VAL A 36 -1.67 16.71 13.01
C VAL A 36 -0.82 16.80 11.72
N LEU A 37 -1.39 16.48 10.55
CA LEU A 37 -0.61 16.48 9.30
C LEU A 37 -0.53 17.87 8.66
N PRO A 38 0.69 18.30 8.27
CA PRO A 38 0.85 19.54 7.50
C PRO A 38 0.14 19.45 6.15
N ARG A 39 -0.35 20.57 5.66
CA ARG A 39 -1.06 20.67 4.37
C ARG A 39 -0.25 20.03 3.23
N VAL A 40 1.04 20.37 3.16
CA VAL A 40 1.94 19.87 2.11
C VAL A 40 2.03 18.33 2.11
N ALA A 41 2.13 17.69 3.27
CA ALA A 41 2.14 16.23 3.36
C ALA A 41 0.82 15.62 2.87
N ARG A 42 -0.32 16.22 3.21
CA ARG A 42 -1.64 15.76 2.73
C ARG A 42 -1.77 15.87 1.21
N GLU A 43 -1.29 16.97 0.63
CA GLU A 43 -1.28 17.18 -0.82
C GLU A 43 -0.42 16.14 -1.54
N HIS A 44 0.77 15.82 -1.00
CA HIS A 44 1.64 14.79 -1.55
C HIS A 44 1.03 13.38 -1.42
N ILE A 45 0.39 13.06 -0.30
CA ILE A 45 -0.33 11.79 -0.12
C ILE A 45 -1.46 11.68 -1.15
N ALA A 46 -2.28 12.72 -1.29
CA ALA A 46 -3.37 12.75 -2.26
C ALA A 46 -2.85 12.61 -3.71
N ALA A 47 -1.75 13.27 -4.05
CA ALA A 47 -1.13 13.17 -5.36
C ALA A 47 -0.61 11.77 -5.66
N LEU A 48 0.04 11.10 -4.68
CA LEU A 48 0.51 9.73 -4.84
C LEU A 48 -0.66 8.74 -5.02
N VAL A 49 -1.71 8.86 -4.21
CA VAL A 49 -2.90 8.01 -4.35
C VAL A 49 -3.61 8.23 -5.68
N ALA A 50 -3.71 9.48 -6.14
CA ALA A 50 -4.26 9.81 -7.46
C ALA A 50 -3.41 9.26 -8.61
N PHE A 51 -2.09 9.26 -8.45
CA PHE A 51 -1.17 8.68 -9.42
C PHE A 51 -1.34 7.16 -9.51
N LEU A 52 -1.38 6.48 -8.35
CA LEU A 52 -1.67 5.04 -8.27
C LEU A 52 -3.03 4.69 -8.88
N TRP A 53 -4.06 5.46 -8.59
CA TRP A 53 -5.39 5.26 -9.16
C TRP A 53 -5.41 5.32 -10.69
N ARG A 54 -4.62 6.19 -11.28
CA ARG A 54 -4.50 6.29 -12.74
C ARG A 54 -3.73 5.12 -13.34
N SER A 55 -2.73 4.61 -12.62
CA SER A 55 -1.92 3.47 -13.06
C SER A 55 -2.69 2.15 -12.93
N ASP A 56 -3.30 1.90 -11.79
CA ASP A 56 -4.12 0.71 -11.51
C ASP A 56 -5.29 1.03 -10.56
N PRO A 57 -6.47 1.35 -11.10
CA PRO A 57 -7.66 1.63 -10.29
C PRO A 57 -8.12 0.46 -9.41
N PHE A 58 -7.78 -0.78 -9.78
CA PHE A 58 -8.17 -1.96 -9.00
C PHE A 58 -7.26 -2.23 -7.80
N ALA A 59 -6.02 -1.75 -7.85
CA ALA A 59 -5.10 -1.86 -6.74
C ALA A 59 -5.45 -0.91 -5.60
N VAL A 60 -6.01 0.27 -5.91
CA VAL A 60 -6.33 1.32 -4.93
C VAL A 60 -7.71 1.11 -4.32
N LYS A 61 -7.76 0.29 -3.28
CA LYS A 61 -8.97 0.10 -2.48
C LYS A 61 -8.84 0.88 -1.18
N VAL A 62 -9.55 2.00 -1.12
CA VAL A 62 -9.56 2.90 0.04
C VAL A 62 -10.90 2.78 0.75
N GLY A 63 -10.86 2.70 2.08
CA GLY A 63 -12.07 2.67 2.92
C GLY A 63 -12.77 4.03 2.98
N THR A 64 -13.98 4.04 3.50
CA THR A 64 -14.67 5.29 3.85
C THR A 64 -14.11 5.87 5.15
N ILE A 65 -14.36 7.16 5.39
CA ILE A 65 -13.89 7.84 6.62
C ILE A 65 -14.48 7.24 7.91
N PHE A 66 -15.60 6.52 7.81
CA PHE A 66 -16.28 5.89 8.94
C PHE A 66 -15.94 4.40 9.09
N GLU A 67 -15.20 3.83 8.14
CA GLU A 67 -14.85 2.42 8.17
C GLU A 67 -13.77 2.16 9.23
N ARG A 68 -14.06 1.24 10.15
CA ARG A 68 -13.11 0.89 11.22
C ARG A 68 -11.98 0.01 10.72
N GLU A 69 -12.26 -0.89 9.78
CA GLU A 69 -11.28 -1.80 9.21
C GLU A 69 -10.37 -1.08 8.22
N LEU A 70 -9.09 -1.40 8.25
CA LEU A 70 -8.14 -0.90 7.25
C LEU A 70 -8.15 -1.80 6.02
N ARG A 71 -8.12 -1.19 4.86
CA ARG A 71 -7.91 -1.89 3.61
C ARG A 71 -6.44 -2.22 3.42
N LEU A 72 -6.15 -3.33 2.73
CA LEU A 72 -4.77 -3.75 2.46
C LEU A 72 -3.91 -2.63 1.85
N PHE A 73 -4.46 -1.89 0.91
CA PHE A 73 -3.77 -0.75 0.29
C PHE A 73 -3.40 0.33 1.30
N GLU A 74 -4.31 0.65 2.24
CA GLU A 74 -4.07 1.66 3.27
C GLU A 74 -2.92 1.24 4.20
N VAL A 75 -2.89 -0.04 4.58
CA VAL A 75 -1.81 -0.61 5.41
C VAL A 75 -0.47 -0.59 4.64
N GLN A 76 -0.48 -0.96 3.37
CA GLN A 76 0.72 -0.95 2.53
C GLN A 76 1.28 0.46 2.36
N LEU A 77 0.42 1.46 2.14
CA LEU A 77 0.87 2.84 1.97
C LEU A 77 1.38 3.44 3.30
N LEU A 78 0.70 3.16 4.41
CA LEU A 78 1.18 3.54 5.74
C LEU A 78 2.56 2.95 6.01
N TYR A 79 2.76 1.66 5.71
CA TYR A 79 4.04 0.99 5.87
C TYR A 79 5.12 1.60 4.96
N ALA A 80 4.80 1.87 3.69
CA ALA A 80 5.74 2.50 2.77
C ALA A 80 6.20 3.88 3.26
N ILE A 81 5.29 4.69 3.81
CA ILE A 81 5.61 5.99 4.39
C ILE A 81 6.51 5.83 5.63
N SER A 82 6.21 4.87 6.51
CA SER A 82 7.01 4.63 7.70
C SER A 82 8.44 4.15 7.37
N GLU A 83 8.59 3.26 6.40
CA GLU A 83 9.90 2.79 5.95
C GLU A 83 10.69 3.88 5.22
N GLN A 84 10.01 4.77 4.49
CA GLN A 84 10.61 5.97 3.90
C GLN A 84 11.16 6.91 4.97
N LEU A 85 10.39 7.17 6.04
CA LEU A 85 10.82 8.00 7.18
C LEU A 85 11.98 7.37 7.94
N ALA A 86 12.03 6.04 8.02
CA ALA A 86 13.13 5.30 8.62
C ALA A 86 14.38 5.18 7.71
N GLY A 87 14.35 5.74 6.49
CA GLY A 87 15.47 5.67 5.53
C GLY A 87 15.68 4.29 4.90
N LYS A 88 14.70 3.39 4.97
CA LYS A 88 14.80 2.03 4.45
C LYS A 88 14.40 1.97 2.97
N THR A 89 15.28 2.48 2.13
CA THR A 89 15.04 2.63 0.68
C THR A 89 14.74 1.31 -0.05
N MET A 90 15.35 0.20 0.35
CA MET A 90 15.14 -1.11 -0.29
C MET A 90 13.68 -1.57 -0.15
N THR A 91 13.15 -1.58 1.07
CA THR A 91 11.75 -1.95 1.33
C THR A 91 10.77 -1.04 0.58
N THR A 92 11.06 0.25 0.57
CA THR A 92 10.26 1.23 -0.19
C THR A 92 10.25 0.93 -1.69
N CYS A 93 11.41 0.58 -2.27
CA CYS A 93 11.51 0.21 -3.69
C CYS A 93 10.71 -1.05 -4.02
N GLU A 94 10.73 -2.06 -3.14
CA GLU A 94 9.96 -3.30 -3.32
C GLU A 94 8.45 -3.03 -3.32
N ILE A 95 7.96 -2.21 -2.41
CA ILE A 95 6.54 -1.84 -2.34
C ILE A 95 6.12 -1.09 -3.61
N ILE A 96 6.92 -0.13 -4.05
CA ILE A 96 6.66 0.63 -5.28
C ILE A 96 6.64 -0.28 -6.51
N ALA A 97 7.54 -1.27 -6.58
CA ALA A 97 7.57 -2.22 -7.69
C ALA A 97 6.32 -3.11 -7.76
N TRP A 98 5.56 -3.23 -6.68
CA TRP A 98 4.28 -3.94 -6.71
C TRP A 98 3.13 -3.10 -7.25
N TRP A 99 3.22 -1.78 -7.07
CA TRP A 99 2.15 -0.87 -7.45
C TRP A 99 2.31 -0.28 -8.84
N PHE A 100 3.57 -0.14 -9.30
CA PHE A 100 3.87 0.60 -10.50
C PHE A 100 4.68 -0.21 -11.51
N PRO A 101 4.39 -0.08 -12.81
CA PRO A 101 5.26 -0.59 -13.86
C PRO A 101 6.63 0.11 -13.78
N ALA A 102 7.66 -0.53 -14.33
CA ALA A 102 9.04 -0.04 -14.25
C ALA A 102 9.22 1.42 -14.72
N SER A 103 8.46 1.83 -15.73
CA SER A 103 8.48 3.19 -16.29
C SER A 103 8.01 4.28 -15.33
N GLU A 104 7.19 3.93 -14.32
CA GLU A 104 6.58 4.87 -13.38
C GLU A 104 7.22 4.85 -11.98
N GLN A 105 8.05 3.84 -11.69
CA GLN A 105 8.64 3.64 -10.36
C GLN A 105 9.51 4.81 -9.89
N SER A 106 10.21 5.47 -10.79
CA SER A 106 11.04 6.64 -10.45
C SER A 106 10.19 7.81 -9.96
N GLN A 107 9.08 8.08 -10.64
CA GLN A 107 8.14 9.13 -10.25
C GLN A 107 7.44 8.80 -8.93
N ALA A 108 7.05 7.55 -8.73
CA ALA A 108 6.44 7.08 -7.50
C ALA A 108 7.39 7.21 -6.29
N ARG A 109 8.67 6.89 -6.47
CA ARG A 109 9.71 7.07 -5.45
C ARG A 109 9.88 8.53 -5.07
N ALA A 110 9.97 9.42 -6.05
CA ALA A 110 10.07 10.85 -5.81
C ALA A 110 8.85 11.39 -5.03
N ALA A 111 7.64 10.93 -5.36
CA ALA A 111 6.43 11.31 -4.65
C ALA A 111 6.45 10.82 -3.19
N LEU A 112 6.87 9.58 -2.94
CA LEU A 112 6.96 9.05 -1.58
C LEU A 112 8.06 9.74 -0.76
N GLN A 113 9.19 10.09 -1.38
CA GLN A 113 10.23 10.90 -0.75
C GLN A 113 9.70 12.28 -0.34
N SER A 114 8.94 12.95 -1.21
CA SER A 114 8.33 14.25 -0.89
C SER A 114 7.36 14.17 0.30
N ILE A 115 6.63 13.06 0.45
CA ILE A 115 5.81 12.80 1.65
C ILE A 115 6.70 12.72 2.89
N GLY A 116 7.77 11.93 2.83
CA GLY A 116 8.72 11.77 3.94
C GLY A 116 9.36 13.09 4.35
N GLU A 117 9.80 13.89 3.40
CA GLU A 117 10.40 15.22 3.64
C GLU A 117 9.40 16.18 4.30
N ALA A 118 8.16 16.21 3.81
CA ALA A 118 7.11 17.06 4.38
C ALA A 118 6.75 16.67 5.82
N LEU A 119 6.69 15.38 6.12
CA LEU A 119 6.43 14.87 7.47
C LEU A 119 7.61 15.15 8.40
N ASN A 120 8.84 14.86 7.99
CA ASN A 120 10.04 15.16 8.76
C ASN A 120 10.18 16.64 9.07
N SER A 121 9.95 17.51 8.11
CA SER A 121 10.02 18.98 8.29
C SER A 121 9.00 19.50 9.31
N ALA A 122 7.91 18.77 9.50
CA ALA A 122 6.88 19.08 10.48
C ALA A 122 7.08 18.37 11.83
N GLY A 123 8.13 17.59 11.99
CA GLY A 123 8.37 16.79 13.19
C GLY A 123 7.35 15.66 13.41
N VAL A 124 6.66 15.24 12.35
CA VAL A 124 5.71 14.14 12.40
C VAL A 124 6.44 12.83 12.21
N SER A 125 6.50 12.01 13.25
CA SER A 125 7.01 10.64 13.17
C SER A 125 5.87 9.65 12.96
N ILE A 126 6.11 8.67 12.11
CA ILE A 126 5.26 7.49 11.94
C ILE A 126 6.15 6.30 12.24
N VAL A 127 5.88 5.69 13.35
CA VAL A 127 6.57 4.47 13.75
C VAL A 127 5.62 3.34 13.42
N SER A 128 5.90 2.61 12.33
CA SER A 128 5.10 1.42 12.07
C SER A 128 5.25 0.51 13.28
N ALA A 129 4.16 0.28 13.98
CA ALA A 129 4.13 -0.71 15.04
C ALA A 129 4.60 -2.06 14.45
N ASP A 130 5.28 -2.87 15.25
CA ASP A 130 5.80 -4.17 14.77
C ASP A 130 4.71 -5.02 14.11
N TRP A 131 3.46 -4.87 14.57
CA TRP A 131 2.29 -5.54 13.98
C TRP A 131 1.99 -5.14 12.53
N VAL A 132 2.24 -3.87 12.10
CA VAL A 132 2.10 -3.45 10.69
C VAL A 132 3.12 -4.18 9.83
N ARG A 133 4.33 -4.31 10.33
CA ARG A 133 5.41 -5.06 9.67
C ARG A 133 5.05 -6.55 9.56
N ASP A 134 4.61 -7.16 10.66
CA ASP A 134 4.26 -8.58 10.71
C ASP A 134 3.07 -8.88 9.80
N TYR A 135 2.05 -8.03 9.80
CA TYR A 135 0.90 -8.12 8.89
C TYR A 135 1.35 -8.02 7.43
N PHE A 136 2.19 -7.04 7.10
CA PHE A 136 2.72 -6.86 5.77
C PHE A 136 3.53 -8.08 5.31
N GLN A 137 4.41 -8.60 6.16
CA GLN A 137 5.20 -9.80 5.86
C GLN A 137 4.30 -11.02 5.66
N SER A 138 3.29 -11.22 6.50
CA SER A 138 2.35 -12.33 6.37
C SER A 138 1.55 -12.28 5.07
N MET A 139 1.13 -11.09 4.65
CA MET A 139 0.41 -10.89 3.38
C MET A 139 1.31 -11.09 2.17
N THR A 140 2.57 -10.70 2.25
CA THR A 140 3.58 -10.94 1.22
C THR A 140 3.79 -12.43 1.01
N LEU A 141 4.00 -13.17 2.08
CA LEU A 141 4.17 -14.63 2.04
C LEU A 141 2.94 -15.33 1.44
N ARG A 142 1.72 -14.92 1.81
CA ARG A 142 0.47 -15.46 1.23
C ARG A 142 0.36 -15.17 -0.27
N ARG A 143 0.81 -14.00 -0.74
CA ARG A 143 0.79 -13.62 -2.16
C ARG A 143 1.81 -14.43 -2.96
N VAL A 144 3.03 -14.60 -2.45
CA VAL A 144 4.07 -15.44 -3.06
C VAL A 144 3.59 -16.88 -3.16
N HIS A 145 3.00 -17.44 -2.09
CA HIS A 145 2.45 -18.79 -2.09
C HIS A 145 1.30 -18.95 -3.11
N LYS A 146 0.37 -18.01 -3.18
CA LYS A 146 -0.72 -18.03 -4.18
C LYS A 146 -0.21 -17.99 -5.61
N ASN A 147 0.83 -17.20 -5.88
CA ASN A 147 1.42 -17.13 -7.22
C ASN A 147 2.20 -18.40 -7.56
N ALA A 148 2.93 -18.98 -6.62
CA ALA A 148 3.62 -20.26 -6.80
C ALA A 148 2.62 -21.41 -7.12
N VAL A 149 1.51 -21.48 -6.39
CA VAL A 149 0.44 -22.46 -6.64
C VAL A 149 -0.23 -22.25 -8.01
N ARG A 150 -0.47 -20.99 -8.42
CA ARG A 150 -1.00 -20.68 -9.76
C ARG A 150 -0.04 -21.11 -10.88
N HIS A 151 1.25 -20.89 -10.71
CA HIS A 151 2.26 -21.33 -11.70
C HIS A 151 2.34 -22.86 -11.80
N GLN A 152 2.29 -23.56 -10.67
CA GLN A 152 2.25 -25.02 -10.65
C GLN A 152 0.99 -25.58 -11.35
N HIS A 153 -0.19 -25.01 -11.08
CA HIS A 153 -1.43 -25.41 -11.76
C HIS A 153 -1.39 -25.14 -13.28
N LYS A 154 -0.78 -24.02 -13.68
CA LYS A 154 -0.63 -23.70 -15.10
C LYS A 154 0.29 -24.70 -15.81
N GLN A 155 1.42 -25.04 -15.20
CA GLN A 155 2.34 -26.06 -15.72
C GLN A 155 1.69 -27.45 -15.77
N LEU A 156 0.96 -27.87 -14.75
CA LEU A 156 0.27 -29.16 -14.74
C LEU A 156 -0.81 -29.26 -15.82
N ASN A 157 -1.53 -28.17 -16.12
CA ASN A 157 -2.50 -28.14 -17.21
C ASN A 157 -1.84 -28.13 -18.59
N GLU A 158 -0.68 -27.52 -18.77
CA GLU A 158 0.09 -27.57 -20.03
C GLU A 158 0.67 -28.97 -20.31
N TYR A 159 0.94 -29.77 -19.29
CA TYR A 159 1.35 -31.19 -19.45
C TYR A 159 0.18 -32.15 -19.52
N ALA A 160 -1.04 -31.74 -19.26
CA ALA A 160 -2.25 -32.56 -19.30
C ALA A 160 -3.04 -32.44 -20.59
N GLU A 161 -2.57 -31.71 -21.60
CA GLU A 161 -3.18 -31.71 -22.92
C GLU A 161 -2.73 -32.92 -23.75
N PRO A 162 -3.61 -33.45 -24.62
CA PRO A 162 -3.94 -34.88 -24.56
C PRO A 162 -3.23 -35.70 -25.65
N VAL A 163 -2.87 -36.91 -25.27
CA VAL A 163 -2.61 -38.04 -26.20
C VAL A 163 -3.90 -38.44 -26.94
N SER A 164 -4.84 -37.57 -27.20
CA SER A 164 -6.15 -37.88 -27.80
C SER A 164 -6.24 -37.59 -29.31
N ALA A 165 -5.12 -37.39 -30.01
CA ALA A 165 -5.11 -37.11 -31.46
C ALA A 165 -4.35 -38.14 -32.29
N MET A 166 -4.28 -39.41 -31.86
CA MET A 166 -3.73 -40.49 -32.67
C MET A 166 -4.60 -41.73 -32.61
N ILE A 167 -5.85 -41.64 -33.07
CA ILE A 167 -6.62 -42.81 -33.57
C ILE A 167 -7.48 -42.28 -34.72
N HIS A 168 -6.91 -42.32 -35.91
CA HIS A 168 -7.62 -42.61 -37.15
C HIS A 168 -6.61 -43.09 -38.20
#